data_46a497577aee19b81cd2f52596925366
#
_entry.id   46a497577aee19b81cd2f52596925366
#
_cell.length_a   1.000
_cell.length_b   1.000
_cell.length_c   1.000
_cell.angle_alpha   90.00
_cell.angle_beta   90.00
_cell.angle_gamma   90.00
#
_symmetry.space_group_name_H-M   'P 1'
#
loop_
_entity.id
_entity.type
_entity.pdbx_description
1 polymer ?
#
loop_
_entity_poly.entity_id
_entity_poly.type
_entity_poly.pdbx_seq_one_letter_code
_entity_poly.pdbx_strand_id
1 'polypeptide(L)'
;GIFRHVAELLGLSQETFAVIDDKESFYAFAMNQEKSLWMHDVFLFSCGKNAVSSYDLSRDMHTKPQMITIHATGAQELGEEKDEAFARLLTNCFANRSVSSVYLVGDGFDGEWMKQSLAVLCRGRRAFLGQNLFSKGACYMARIREMGENWPFIYMGENEMKFNLSL
;
A
#
# COMPACT_ATOMS: atom_id res chain seq x y z
N GLY A 1 -1.38 -24.56 3.98
CA GLY A 1 -2.38 -23.56 4.33
C GLY A 1 -3.57 -23.58 3.38
N ILE A 2 -4.66 -22.94 3.74
CA ILE A 2 -5.96 -22.95 3.00
C ILE A 2 -5.78 -22.59 1.52
N PHE A 3 -4.98 -21.57 1.19
CA PHE A 3 -4.76 -21.14 -0.18
C PHE A 3 -4.08 -22.19 -1.06
N ARG A 4 -3.13 -22.96 -0.52
CA ARG A 4 -2.50 -24.07 -1.26
C ARG A 4 -3.52 -25.15 -1.58
N HIS A 5 -4.40 -25.49 -0.64
CA HIS A 5 -5.45 -26.48 -0.83
C HIS A 5 -6.49 -26.04 -1.88
N VAL A 6 -6.86 -24.75 -1.87
CA VAL A 6 -7.74 -24.17 -2.90
C VAL A 6 -7.09 -24.22 -4.29
N ALA A 7 -5.80 -23.90 -4.40
CA ALA A 7 -5.08 -23.99 -5.66
C ALA A 7 -5.03 -25.42 -6.21
N GLU A 8 -4.78 -26.41 -5.34
CA GLU A 8 -4.81 -27.82 -5.71
C GLU A 8 -6.19 -28.26 -6.21
N LEU A 9 -7.28 -27.85 -5.53
CA LEU A 9 -8.67 -28.13 -5.94
C LEU A 9 -9.02 -27.50 -7.29
N LEU A 10 -8.41 -26.36 -7.63
CA LEU A 10 -8.59 -25.65 -8.90
C LEU A 10 -7.65 -26.17 -10.00
N GLY A 11 -6.79 -27.15 -9.69
CA GLY A 11 -5.81 -27.70 -10.65
C GLY A 11 -4.72 -26.73 -11.05
N LEU A 12 -4.45 -25.70 -10.20
CA LEU A 12 -3.41 -24.71 -10.44
C LEU A 12 -2.05 -25.25 -9.99
N SER A 13 -1.04 -25.15 -10.83
CA SER A 13 0.34 -25.50 -10.48
C SER A 13 0.98 -24.41 -9.62
N GLN A 14 2.05 -24.75 -8.88
CA GLN A 14 2.81 -23.77 -8.11
C GLN A 14 3.46 -22.69 -8.98
N GLU A 15 3.67 -22.96 -10.27
CA GLU A 15 4.20 -22.01 -11.24
C GLU A 15 3.16 -20.96 -11.68
N THR A 16 1.88 -21.33 -11.63
CA THR A 16 0.76 -20.47 -12.06
C THR A 16 0.02 -19.80 -10.91
N PHE A 17 0.33 -20.17 -9.67
CA PHE A 17 -0.36 -19.66 -8.48
C PHE A 17 0.63 -19.04 -7.50
N ALA A 18 0.39 -17.80 -7.13
CA ALA A 18 1.12 -17.12 -6.08
C ALA A 18 0.17 -16.41 -5.12
N VAL A 19 0.50 -16.48 -3.84
CA VAL A 19 -0.16 -15.69 -2.80
C VAL A 19 0.73 -14.50 -2.52
N ILE A 20 0.13 -13.32 -2.53
CA ILE A 20 0.80 -12.07 -2.15
C ILE A 20 0.04 -11.46 -0.97
N ASP A 21 0.72 -10.69 -0.16
CA ASP A 21 0.11 -9.97 0.95
C ASP A 21 -0.37 -8.56 0.52
N ASP A 22 -1.02 -7.86 1.43
CA ASP A 22 -1.56 -6.53 1.19
C ASP A 22 -0.46 -5.51 0.85
N LYS A 23 0.73 -5.64 1.44
CA LYS A 23 1.87 -4.75 1.19
C LYS A 23 2.44 -4.97 -0.21
N GLU A 24 2.64 -6.23 -0.61
CA GLU A 24 3.08 -6.57 -1.97
C GLU A 24 2.07 -6.09 -3.00
N SER A 25 0.77 -6.27 -2.71
CA SER A 25 -0.29 -5.81 -3.58
C SER A 25 -0.32 -4.30 -3.70
N PHE A 26 -0.19 -3.58 -2.59
CA PHE A 26 -0.09 -2.13 -2.57
C PHE A 26 1.15 -1.62 -3.33
N TYR A 27 2.31 -2.23 -3.11
CA TYR A 27 3.52 -1.95 -3.87
C TYR A 27 3.30 -2.08 -5.37
N ALA A 28 2.80 -3.23 -5.80
CA ALA A 28 2.57 -3.49 -7.23
C ALA A 28 1.57 -2.50 -7.83
N PHE A 29 0.52 -2.16 -7.09
CA PHE A 29 -0.46 -1.16 -7.53
C PHE A 29 0.18 0.23 -7.67
N ALA A 30 0.83 0.73 -6.63
CA ALA A 30 1.37 2.08 -6.58
C ALA A 30 2.45 2.31 -7.65
N MET A 31 3.37 1.36 -7.82
CA MET A 31 4.48 1.51 -8.75
C MET A 31 4.09 1.31 -10.23
N ASN A 32 2.89 0.80 -10.51
CA ASN A 32 2.32 0.73 -11.87
C ASN A 32 1.48 1.95 -12.26
N GLN A 33 1.33 2.93 -11.37
CA GLN A 33 0.68 4.20 -11.70
C GLN A 33 1.65 5.14 -12.43
N GLU A 34 1.14 6.26 -12.92
CA GLU A 34 1.99 7.29 -13.51
C GLU A 34 2.99 7.86 -12.49
N LYS A 35 4.19 8.22 -12.95
CA LYS A 35 5.31 8.66 -12.10
C LYS A 35 4.96 9.79 -11.15
N SER A 36 4.09 10.70 -11.54
CA SER A 36 3.65 11.83 -10.72
C SER A 36 2.97 11.38 -9.41
N LEU A 37 2.39 10.17 -9.37
CA LEU A 37 1.69 9.62 -8.20
C LEU A 37 2.60 8.90 -7.20
N TRP A 38 3.84 8.61 -7.57
CA TRP A 38 4.82 7.95 -6.71
C TRP A 38 6.22 8.61 -6.75
N MET A 39 6.29 9.86 -7.21
CA MET A 39 7.54 10.61 -7.22
C MET A 39 8.12 10.82 -5.81
N HIS A 40 7.24 11.03 -4.85
CA HIS A 40 7.52 11.06 -3.41
C HIS A 40 6.79 9.92 -2.71
N ASP A 41 6.69 9.97 -1.39
CA ASP A 41 6.01 8.94 -0.60
C ASP A 41 4.55 8.73 -1.02
N VAL A 42 4.08 7.51 -0.89
CA VAL A 42 2.70 7.12 -1.17
C VAL A 42 2.09 6.51 0.09
N PHE A 43 0.90 6.95 0.46
CA PHE A 43 0.18 6.41 1.61
C PHE A 43 -1.04 5.62 1.17
N LEU A 44 -1.32 4.57 1.92
CA LEU A 44 -2.57 3.84 1.90
C LEU A 44 -3.15 3.83 3.31
N PHE A 45 -4.40 4.22 3.45
CA PHE A 45 -5.17 4.04 4.67
C PHE A 45 -6.27 3.02 4.41
N SER A 46 -6.31 2.00 5.24
CA SER A 46 -7.35 0.97 5.20
C SER A 46 -8.24 1.14 6.43
N CYS A 47 -9.51 1.44 6.23
CA CYS A 47 -10.48 1.64 7.30
C CYS A 47 -11.59 0.61 7.23
N GLY A 48 -11.64 -0.30 8.22
CA GLY A 48 -12.82 -1.12 8.49
C GLY A 48 -13.64 -0.43 9.58
N LYS A 49 -14.93 -0.51 9.54
CA LYS A 49 -15.88 0.10 10.49
C LYS A 49 -15.36 1.40 11.17
N ASN A 50 -14.55 1.30 12.20
CA ASN A 50 -14.09 2.43 13.01
C ASN A 50 -12.59 2.42 13.32
N ALA A 51 -11.84 1.47 12.78
CA ALA A 51 -10.39 1.36 12.94
C ALA A 51 -9.67 1.54 11.62
N VAL A 52 -8.60 2.32 11.62
CA VAL A 52 -7.79 2.62 10.45
C VAL A 52 -6.37 2.11 10.64
N SER A 53 -5.86 1.42 9.63
CA SER A 53 -4.45 1.07 9.49
C SER A 53 -3.81 1.92 8.41
N SER A 54 -2.54 2.28 8.58
CA SER A 54 -1.80 3.04 7.58
C SER A 54 -0.62 2.24 7.04
N TYR A 55 -0.36 2.42 5.77
CA TYR A 55 0.81 1.90 5.06
C TYR A 55 1.50 3.07 4.39
N ASP A 56 2.78 3.23 4.64
CA ASP A 56 3.59 4.22 3.94
C ASP A 56 4.62 3.54 3.04
N LEU A 57 4.58 3.88 1.78
CA LEU A 57 5.52 3.42 0.77
C LEU A 57 6.54 4.51 0.52
N SER A 58 7.80 4.18 0.72
CA SER A 58 8.93 5.05 0.43
C SER A 58 9.92 4.36 -0.53
N ARG A 59 10.69 5.17 -1.24
CA ARG A 59 11.59 4.74 -2.30
C ARG A 59 13.01 5.24 -2.05
N ASP A 60 13.98 4.32 -2.05
CA ASP A 60 15.39 4.69 -2.08
C ASP A 60 15.83 4.89 -3.54
N MET A 61 16.15 6.14 -3.88
CA MET A 61 16.60 6.52 -5.22
C MET A 61 18.11 6.28 -5.44
N HIS A 62 18.85 5.95 -4.40
CA HIS A 62 20.30 5.75 -4.47
C HIS A 62 20.69 4.31 -4.86
N THR A 63 19.73 3.38 -4.85
CA THR A 63 19.97 1.99 -5.23
C THR A 63 19.58 1.71 -6.69
N LYS A 64 20.19 0.69 -7.29
CA LYS A 64 19.86 0.19 -8.64
C LYS A 64 19.79 -1.33 -8.63
N PRO A 65 18.63 -1.92 -8.81
CA PRO A 65 17.29 -1.32 -8.92
C PRO A 65 16.89 -0.55 -7.67
N GLN A 66 15.93 0.37 -7.81
CA GLN A 66 15.48 1.20 -6.68
C GLN A 66 14.73 0.35 -5.67
N MET A 67 15.08 0.48 -4.41
CA MET A 67 14.41 -0.25 -3.33
C MET A 67 13.14 0.46 -2.88
N ILE A 68 12.08 -0.30 -2.74
CA ILE A 68 10.80 0.13 -2.20
C ILE A 68 10.58 -0.53 -0.85
N THR A 69 10.26 0.26 0.15
CA THR A 69 9.90 -0.22 1.49
C THR A 69 8.49 0.22 1.84
N ILE A 70 7.76 -0.61 2.57
CA ILE A 70 6.44 -0.29 3.10
C ILE A 70 6.45 -0.53 4.61
N HIS A 71 6.17 0.53 5.36
CA HIS A 71 5.91 0.45 6.79
C HIS A 71 4.41 0.41 7.03
N ALA A 72 3.95 -0.55 7.80
CA ALA A 72 2.55 -0.65 8.20
C ALA A 72 2.41 -0.30 9.68
N THR A 73 1.46 0.55 9.99
CA THR A 73 1.04 0.82 11.36
C THR A 73 -0.21 0.00 11.68
N GLY A 74 -0.26 -0.59 12.86
CA GLY A 74 -1.43 -1.37 13.30
C GLY A 74 -2.72 -0.54 13.34
N ALA A 75 -3.85 -1.23 13.41
CA ALA A 75 -5.14 -0.60 13.43
C ALA A 75 -5.30 0.34 14.65
N GLN A 76 -5.71 1.57 14.39
CA GLN A 76 -6.01 2.60 15.37
C GLN A 76 -7.50 2.93 15.32
N GLU A 77 -8.18 2.88 16.46
CA GLU A 77 -9.58 3.29 16.54
C GLU A 77 -9.72 4.80 16.43
N LEU A 78 -10.71 5.25 15.65
CA LEU A 78 -10.99 6.66 15.42
C LEU A 78 -11.96 7.26 16.48
N GLY A 79 -12.69 6.41 17.23
CA GLY A 79 -13.62 6.84 18.26
C GLY A 79 -14.86 7.57 17.70
N GLU A 80 -15.50 8.38 18.55
CA GLU A 80 -16.72 9.12 18.20
C GLU A 80 -16.40 10.34 17.31
N GLU A 81 -15.31 11.05 17.59
CA GLU A 81 -14.81 12.19 16.80
C GLU A 81 -13.98 11.72 15.60
N LYS A 82 -14.59 10.88 14.76
CA LYS A 82 -13.92 10.14 13.68
C LYS A 82 -13.15 11.03 12.72
N ASP A 83 -13.74 12.14 12.27
CA ASP A 83 -13.11 13.06 11.31
C ASP A 83 -11.91 13.80 11.92
N GLU A 84 -12.05 14.27 13.15
CA GLU A 84 -10.95 14.95 13.86
C GLU A 84 -9.80 13.99 14.17
N ALA A 85 -10.11 12.78 14.64
CA ALA A 85 -9.11 11.75 14.91
C ALA A 85 -8.35 11.37 13.65
N PHE A 86 -9.04 11.19 12.52
CA PHE A 86 -8.43 10.89 11.25
C PHE A 86 -7.61 12.06 10.72
N ALA A 87 -8.09 13.30 10.82
CA ALA A 87 -7.34 14.49 10.44
C ALA A 87 -6.02 14.64 11.22
N ARG A 88 -6.04 14.33 12.53
CA ARG A 88 -4.82 14.30 13.37
C ARG A 88 -3.85 13.20 12.92
N LEU A 89 -4.36 11.99 12.66
CA LEU A 89 -3.54 10.89 12.14
C LEU A 89 -2.85 11.29 10.83
N LEU A 90 -3.61 11.84 9.87
CA LEU A 90 -3.07 12.30 8.60
C LEU A 90 -1.99 13.39 8.79
N THR A 91 -2.24 14.35 9.66
CA THR A 91 -1.29 15.42 9.96
C THR A 91 0.02 14.86 10.50
N ASN A 92 -0.05 13.88 11.40
CA ASN A 92 1.13 13.23 11.96
C ASN A 92 1.87 12.39 10.89
N CYS A 93 1.14 11.63 10.07
CA CYS A 93 1.73 10.82 9.00
C CYS A 93 2.46 11.66 7.96
N PHE A 94 1.95 12.85 7.66
CA PHE A 94 2.50 13.73 6.62
C PHE A 94 3.50 14.76 7.14
N ALA A 95 3.72 14.83 8.45
CA ALA A 95 4.64 15.78 9.04
C ALA A 95 6.07 15.61 8.48
N ASN A 96 6.65 16.71 7.95
CA ASN A 96 7.99 16.75 7.37
C ASN A 96 8.23 15.76 6.20
N ARG A 97 7.15 15.34 5.51
CA ARG A 97 7.22 14.41 4.38
C ARG A 97 6.62 15.04 3.12
N SER A 98 7.24 14.74 1.99
CA SER A 98 6.65 15.01 0.68
C SER A 98 5.84 13.79 0.26
N VAL A 99 4.54 13.97 0.03
CA VAL A 99 3.61 12.91 -0.31
C VAL A 99 2.99 13.18 -1.68
N SER A 100 3.13 12.25 -2.61
CA SER A 100 2.57 12.37 -3.97
C SER A 100 1.10 11.99 -4.02
N SER A 101 0.76 10.86 -3.43
CA SER A 101 -0.60 10.34 -3.47
C SER A 101 -0.99 9.61 -2.19
N VAL A 102 -2.29 9.56 -1.96
CA VAL A 102 -2.92 8.86 -0.84
C VAL A 102 -4.08 8.04 -1.38
N TYR A 103 -4.16 6.79 -0.96
CA TYR A 103 -5.25 5.87 -1.29
C TYR A 103 -6.05 5.53 -0.03
N LEU A 104 -7.37 5.57 -0.14
CA LEU A 104 -8.30 5.21 0.93
C LEU A 104 -9.03 3.94 0.52
N VAL A 105 -8.98 2.89 1.33
CA VAL A 105 -9.65 1.62 1.07
C VAL A 105 -10.48 1.16 2.27
N GLY A 106 -11.59 0.51 2.01
CA GLY A 106 -12.48 -0.08 3.02
C GLY A 106 -13.73 0.74 3.30
N ASP A 107 -14.76 0.03 3.77
CA ASP A 107 -16.10 0.56 3.99
C ASP A 107 -16.17 1.65 5.08
N GLY A 108 -15.13 1.72 5.90
CA GLY A 108 -15.02 2.75 6.93
C GLY A 108 -14.90 4.18 6.38
N PHE A 109 -14.57 4.33 5.09
CA PHE A 109 -14.53 5.63 4.43
C PHE A 109 -15.83 6.02 3.72
N ASP A 110 -16.84 5.15 3.76
CA ASP A 110 -18.14 5.45 3.17
C ASP A 110 -18.86 6.56 3.97
N GLY A 111 -19.68 7.32 3.25
CA GLY A 111 -20.45 8.42 3.81
C GLY A 111 -19.76 9.79 3.74
N GLU A 112 -20.41 10.80 4.32
CA GLU A 112 -19.97 12.21 4.22
C GLU A 112 -19.31 12.74 5.52
N TRP A 113 -18.67 11.86 6.29
CA TRP A 113 -18.09 12.25 7.58
C TRP A 113 -16.73 12.96 7.46
N MET A 114 -15.99 12.76 6.38
CA MET A 114 -14.68 13.35 6.16
C MET A 114 -14.78 14.80 5.68
N LYS A 115 -14.79 15.77 6.57
CA LYS A 115 -14.75 17.20 6.24
C LYS A 115 -13.39 17.82 6.50
N GLN A 116 -12.92 17.72 7.75
CA GLN A 116 -11.60 18.22 8.15
C GLN A 116 -10.48 17.39 7.55
N SER A 117 -10.61 16.07 7.58
CA SER A 117 -9.64 15.14 7.01
C SER A 117 -9.48 15.32 5.50
N LEU A 118 -10.53 15.61 4.74
CA LEU A 118 -10.42 15.92 3.31
C LEU A 118 -9.55 17.15 3.05
N ALA A 119 -9.64 18.18 3.86
CA ALA A 119 -8.80 19.37 3.72
C ALA A 119 -7.31 19.04 3.92
N VAL A 120 -6.99 18.11 4.82
CA VAL A 120 -5.63 17.61 5.05
C VAL A 120 -5.18 16.70 3.91
N LEU A 121 -6.03 15.77 3.47
CA LEU A 121 -5.75 14.82 2.38
C LEU A 121 -5.40 15.52 1.07
N CYS A 122 -6.15 16.55 0.69
CA CYS A 122 -6.02 17.20 -0.61
C CYS A 122 -4.98 18.33 -0.65
N ARG A 123 -4.31 18.64 0.45
CA ARG A 123 -3.32 19.70 0.51
C ARG A 123 -2.01 19.29 -0.15
N GLY A 124 -1.80 19.71 -1.41
CA GLY A 124 -0.54 19.52 -2.15
C GLY A 124 -0.27 18.09 -2.60
N ARG A 125 -1.28 17.22 -2.60
CA ARG A 125 -1.20 15.82 -3.05
C ARG A 125 -2.52 15.37 -3.66
N ARG A 126 -2.51 14.19 -4.29
CA ARG A 126 -3.72 13.59 -4.85
C ARG A 126 -4.27 12.53 -3.91
N ALA A 127 -5.56 12.54 -3.62
CA ALA A 127 -6.23 11.54 -2.82
C ALA A 127 -7.25 10.77 -3.67
N PHE A 128 -7.31 9.45 -3.48
CA PHE A 128 -8.15 8.54 -4.26
C PHE A 128 -8.88 7.56 -3.34
N LEU A 129 -10.12 7.23 -3.70
CA LEU A 129 -10.76 6.03 -3.19
C LEU A 129 -10.22 4.81 -3.95
N GLY A 130 -9.57 3.92 -3.22
CA GLY A 130 -8.86 2.77 -3.78
C GLY A 130 -9.77 1.56 -4.00
N GLN A 131 -10.84 1.71 -4.79
CA GLN A 131 -11.72 0.58 -5.11
C GLN A 131 -10.93 -0.52 -5.83
N ASN A 132 -11.04 -1.76 -5.31
CA ASN A 132 -10.34 -2.93 -5.83
C ASN A 132 -8.80 -2.78 -5.91
N LEU A 133 -8.21 -1.92 -5.07
CA LEU A 133 -6.77 -1.65 -5.09
C LEU A 133 -5.96 -2.94 -4.95
N PHE A 134 -6.28 -3.78 -3.96
CA PHE A 134 -5.54 -5.02 -3.71
C PHE A 134 -5.70 -6.03 -4.84
N SER A 135 -6.90 -6.18 -5.41
CA SER A 135 -7.13 -7.08 -6.55
C SER A 135 -6.36 -6.62 -7.80
N LYS A 136 -6.36 -5.32 -8.06
CA LYS A 136 -5.55 -4.72 -9.15
C LYS A 136 -4.05 -4.90 -8.89
N GLY A 137 -3.60 -4.69 -7.66
CA GLY A 137 -2.22 -4.90 -7.26
C GLY A 137 -1.77 -6.33 -7.48
N ALA A 138 -2.62 -7.31 -7.16
CA ALA A 138 -2.34 -8.72 -7.44
C ALA A 138 -2.14 -9.00 -8.95
N CYS A 139 -2.99 -8.41 -9.80
CA CYS A 139 -2.82 -8.51 -11.25
C CYS A 139 -1.50 -7.85 -11.72
N TYR A 140 -1.16 -6.69 -11.19
CA TYR A 140 0.11 -6.02 -11.50
C TYR A 140 1.32 -6.82 -11.02
N MET A 141 1.22 -7.49 -9.87
CA MET A 141 2.31 -8.34 -9.38
C MET A 141 2.60 -9.52 -10.33
N ALA A 142 1.57 -10.15 -10.88
CA ALA A 142 1.74 -11.19 -11.90
C ALA A 142 2.53 -10.65 -13.10
N ARG A 143 2.18 -9.46 -13.58
CA ARG A 143 2.89 -8.78 -14.68
C ARG A 143 4.35 -8.43 -14.30
N ILE A 144 4.59 -7.93 -13.09
CA ILE A 144 5.96 -7.62 -12.62
C ILE A 144 6.84 -8.86 -12.64
N ARG A 145 6.31 -10.02 -12.23
CA ARG A 145 7.04 -11.30 -12.27
C ARG A 145 7.38 -11.72 -13.69
N GLU A 146 6.51 -11.49 -14.66
CA GLU A 146 6.79 -11.73 -16.07
C GLU A 146 7.88 -10.80 -16.62
N MET A 147 7.95 -9.56 -16.16
CA MET A 147 8.97 -8.59 -16.56
C MET A 147 10.37 -8.96 -16.03
N GLY A 148 10.44 -9.63 -14.88
CA GLY A 148 11.70 -10.05 -14.25
C GLY A 148 12.67 -8.88 -14.07
N GLU A 149 13.90 -9.02 -14.59
CA GLU A 149 14.96 -8.00 -14.49
C GLU A 149 14.66 -6.68 -15.22
N ASN A 150 13.66 -6.66 -16.09
CA ASN A 150 13.23 -5.42 -16.77
C ASN A 150 12.36 -4.52 -15.85
N TRP A 151 11.94 -5.00 -14.68
CA TRP A 151 11.24 -4.20 -13.70
C TRP A 151 12.24 -3.37 -12.87
N PRO A 152 12.10 -2.03 -12.80
CA PRO A 152 13.14 -1.14 -12.24
C PRO A 152 13.15 -1.04 -10.72
N PHE A 153 12.27 -1.76 -10.02
CA PHE A 153 12.10 -1.67 -8.58
C PHE A 153 12.25 -3.04 -7.90
N ILE A 154 12.75 -3.03 -6.65
CA ILE A 154 12.73 -4.19 -5.76
C ILE A 154 11.93 -3.82 -4.52
N TYR A 155 10.93 -4.64 -4.19
CA TYR A 155 10.23 -4.55 -2.93
C TYR A 155 10.99 -5.31 -1.84
N MET A 156 11.32 -4.59 -0.76
CA MET A 156 11.96 -5.17 0.42
C MET A 156 10.91 -5.45 1.48
N GLY A 157 10.43 -6.69 1.52
CA GLY A 157 9.54 -7.16 2.58
C GLY A 157 10.25 -7.31 3.92
N GLU A 158 9.52 -7.21 5.02
CA GLU A 158 10.07 -7.32 6.39
C GLU A 158 10.82 -8.64 6.64
N ASN A 159 10.49 -9.69 5.91
CA ASN A 159 11.12 -11.01 6.02
C ASN A 159 12.41 -11.14 5.19
N GLU A 160 12.64 -10.31 4.19
CA GLU A 160 13.82 -10.40 3.31
C GLU A 160 15.05 -9.70 3.90
N MET A 161 14.85 -8.73 4.79
CA MET A 161 15.95 -8.07 5.50
C MET A 161 16.73 -8.99 6.46
N LYS A 162 16.23 -10.18 6.77
CA LYS A 162 16.88 -11.13 7.70
C LYS A 162 17.93 -12.03 7.03
N PHE A 163 18.07 -12.04 5.71
CA PHE A 163 18.92 -13.01 5.01
C PHE A 163 20.20 -12.46 4.38
N ASN A 164 20.46 -11.16 4.42
CA ASN A 164 21.65 -10.56 3.76
C ASN A 164 22.72 -10.00 4.69
N LEU A 165 22.83 -10.50 5.92
CA LEU A 165 23.96 -10.24 6.81
C LEU A 165 24.71 -11.52 7.15
N SER A 166 25.16 -12.23 6.13
CA SER A 166 26.25 -13.21 6.24
C SER A 166 27.42 -12.70 5.45
N LEU A 167 28.28 -11.95 6.11
CA LEU A 167 29.64 -11.71 5.70
C LEU A 167 30.48 -12.92 6.04
#